data_21adce359de6a0a3a8f51b7dda77334d
#
_entry.id   21adce359de6a0a3a8f51b7dda77334d
#
_cell.length_a   1.000
_cell.length_b   1.000
_cell.length_c   1.000
_cell.angle_alpha   90.00
_cell.angle_beta   90.00
_cell.angle_gamma   90.00
#
_symmetry.space_group_name_H-M   'P 1'
#
loop_
_entity.id
_entity.type
_entity.pdbx_description
1 polymer ?
#
loop_
_entity_poly.entity_id
_entity_poly.type
_entity_poly.pdbx_seq_one_letter_code
_entity_poly.pdbx_strand_id
1 'polypeptide(L)'
;YFFTLDEWSILPSLIFMGVGAMTDFGPLIANPISFLMGAAAQLGIYAAYFLAIFLGFNGKAAAAISIIGGADGPTSIFLAGKLGQSALMGPIAVAAYSYMSLVPVIQPPIMKLLTTEKERKIKMDQLRPVSKLEKILFPVVVTIVVCMILPTTAPLVGMLMLGNLFRECGVVKQ
;
A
#
# COMPACT_ATOMS: atom_id res chain seq x y z
N TYR A 1 8.46 -19.41 16.64
CA TYR A 1 7.35 -19.70 15.71
C TYR A 1 6.81 -18.44 15.04
N PHE A 2 6.41 -17.38 15.76
CA PHE A 2 5.88 -16.16 15.13
C PHE A 2 6.93 -15.45 14.26
N PHE A 3 8.17 -15.38 14.70
CA PHE A 3 9.27 -14.78 13.94
C PHE A 3 9.53 -15.52 12.61
N THR A 4 9.44 -16.84 12.63
CA THR A 4 9.59 -17.68 11.43
C THR A 4 8.47 -17.41 10.40
N LEU A 5 7.24 -17.18 10.85
CA LEU A 5 6.10 -16.83 9.98
C LEU A 5 6.31 -15.45 9.31
N ASP A 6 6.97 -14.54 10.01
CA ASP A 6 7.32 -13.22 9.48
C ASP A 6 8.44 -13.34 8.44
N GLU A 7 9.51 -14.10 8.74
CA GLU A 7 10.59 -14.38 7.78
C GLU A 7 10.09 -15.06 6.49
N TRP A 8 9.08 -15.93 6.59
CA TRP A 8 8.47 -16.57 5.43
C TRP A 8 7.46 -15.68 4.70
N SER A 9 7.31 -14.43 5.14
CA SER A 9 6.37 -13.44 4.56
C SER A 9 4.90 -13.88 4.62
N ILE A 10 4.55 -14.78 5.52
CA ILE A 10 3.16 -15.26 5.70
C ILE A 10 2.34 -14.20 6.42
N LEU A 11 2.86 -13.63 7.51
CA LEU A 11 2.14 -12.60 8.29
C LEU A 11 1.82 -11.36 7.47
N PRO A 12 2.78 -10.73 6.75
CA PRO A 12 2.47 -9.61 5.87
C PRO A 12 1.38 -9.93 4.85
N SER A 13 1.43 -11.11 4.24
CA SER A 13 0.43 -11.52 3.25
C SER A 13 -0.97 -11.66 3.85
N LEU A 14 -1.10 -12.22 5.06
CA LEU A 14 -2.38 -12.33 5.77
C LEU A 14 -2.93 -10.96 6.19
N ILE A 15 -2.07 -10.02 6.60
CA ILE A 15 -2.47 -8.65 6.90
C ILE A 15 -3.04 -8.00 5.63
N PHE A 16 -2.40 -8.19 4.47
CA PHE A 16 -2.90 -7.68 3.19
C PHE A 16 -4.26 -8.26 2.83
N MET A 17 -4.53 -9.52 3.12
CA MET A 17 -5.86 -10.11 2.93
C MET A 17 -6.90 -9.39 3.80
N GLY A 18 -6.59 -9.09 5.06
CA GLY A 18 -7.46 -8.32 5.95
C GLY A 18 -7.71 -6.90 5.42
N VAL A 19 -6.65 -6.20 5.00
CA VAL A 19 -6.75 -4.87 4.39
C VAL A 19 -7.61 -4.91 3.13
N GLY A 20 -7.44 -5.91 2.26
CA GLY A 20 -8.27 -6.08 1.06
C GLY A 20 -9.74 -6.26 1.38
N ALA A 21 -10.06 -7.03 2.42
CA ALA A 21 -11.44 -7.21 2.88
C ALA A 21 -12.07 -5.93 3.43
N MET A 22 -11.27 -4.99 3.92
CA MET A 22 -11.72 -3.68 4.42
C MET A 22 -11.78 -2.60 3.33
N THR A 23 -11.08 -2.79 2.21
CA THR A 23 -10.94 -1.78 1.16
C THR A 23 -12.11 -1.80 0.19
N ASP A 24 -12.67 -0.62 -0.11
CA ASP A 24 -13.64 -0.41 -1.20
C ASP A 24 -12.95 0.21 -2.42
N PHE A 25 -12.83 -0.56 -3.48
CA PHE A 25 -12.27 -0.09 -4.75
C PHE A 25 -13.31 0.59 -5.67
N GLY A 26 -14.58 0.67 -5.24
CA GLY A 26 -15.64 1.31 -6.02
C GLY A 26 -15.29 2.71 -6.52
N PRO A 27 -14.82 3.64 -5.65
CA PRO A 27 -14.41 4.98 -6.07
C PRO A 27 -13.26 4.98 -7.08
N LEU A 28 -12.32 4.06 -6.96
CA LEU A 28 -11.18 3.91 -7.86
C LEU A 28 -11.62 3.40 -9.24
N ILE A 29 -12.54 2.45 -9.28
CA ILE A 29 -13.11 1.90 -10.53
C ILE A 29 -13.96 2.97 -11.23
N ALA A 30 -14.70 3.79 -10.45
CA ALA A 30 -15.50 4.89 -10.98
C ALA A 30 -14.63 6.00 -11.59
N ASN A 31 -13.46 6.27 -11.01
CA ASN A 31 -12.53 7.31 -11.46
C ASN A 31 -11.10 6.78 -11.56
N PRO A 32 -10.70 6.17 -12.69
CA PRO A 32 -9.37 5.61 -12.88
C PRO A 32 -8.23 6.64 -12.77
N ILE A 33 -8.50 7.94 -12.97
CA ILE A 33 -7.52 9.03 -12.82
C ILE A 33 -6.96 9.06 -11.39
N SER A 34 -7.70 8.55 -10.40
CA SER A 34 -7.24 8.44 -9.03
C SER A 34 -5.96 7.61 -8.87
N PHE A 35 -5.61 6.73 -9.82
CA PHE A 35 -4.32 6.05 -9.85
C PHE A 35 -3.13 7.01 -9.93
N LEU A 36 -3.30 8.19 -10.51
CA LEU A 36 -2.24 9.21 -10.58
C LEU A 36 -1.85 9.73 -9.19
N MET A 37 -2.77 9.72 -8.24
CA MET A 37 -2.47 10.08 -6.84
C MET A 37 -1.51 9.08 -6.22
N GLY A 38 -1.70 7.78 -6.48
CA GLY A 38 -0.75 6.73 -6.08
C GLY A 38 0.60 6.89 -6.76
N ALA A 39 0.63 7.20 -8.05
CA ALA A 39 1.87 7.47 -8.78
C ALA A 39 2.62 8.68 -8.20
N ALA A 40 1.92 9.75 -7.82
CA ALA A 40 2.52 10.92 -7.18
C ALA A 40 3.12 10.56 -5.80
N ALA A 41 2.47 9.70 -5.03
CA ALA A 41 3.00 9.23 -3.74
C ALA A 41 4.34 8.47 -3.89
N GLN A 42 4.58 7.79 -5.02
CA GLN A 42 5.84 7.11 -5.29
C GLN A 42 7.03 8.06 -5.36
N LEU A 43 6.84 9.33 -5.72
CA LEU A 43 7.93 10.33 -5.72
C LEU A 43 8.59 10.47 -4.35
N GLY A 44 7.81 10.37 -3.26
CA GLY A 44 8.33 10.38 -1.90
C GLY A 44 9.24 9.20 -1.60
N ILE A 45 8.88 8.01 -2.08
CA ILE A 45 9.69 6.79 -1.93
C ILE A 45 11.02 6.93 -2.69
N TYR A 46 11.00 7.42 -3.93
CA TYR A 46 12.22 7.65 -4.71
C TYR A 46 13.12 8.71 -4.06
N ALA A 47 12.55 9.81 -3.57
CA ALA A 47 13.30 10.83 -2.87
C ALA A 47 13.98 10.26 -1.61
N ALA A 48 13.28 9.45 -0.82
CA ALA A 48 13.84 8.76 0.34
C ALA A 48 14.94 7.76 -0.05
N TYR A 49 14.79 7.06 -1.18
CA TYR A 49 15.82 6.18 -1.70
C TYR A 49 17.13 6.92 -2.00
N PHE A 50 17.05 8.01 -2.76
CA PHE A 50 18.23 8.81 -3.10
C PHE A 50 18.87 9.44 -1.86
N LEU A 51 18.04 9.89 -0.91
CA LEU A 51 18.55 10.40 0.36
C LEU A 51 19.30 9.34 1.15
N ALA A 52 18.77 8.11 1.22
CA ALA A 52 19.43 7.00 1.90
C ALA A 52 20.77 6.63 1.23
N ILE A 53 20.83 6.62 -0.11
CA ILE A 53 22.10 6.44 -0.85
C ILE A 53 23.09 7.55 -0.51
N PHE A 54 22.63 8.81 -0.49
CA PHE A 54 23.47 9.96 -0.16
C PHE A 54 24.04 9.87 1.28
N LEU A 55 23.28 9.31 2.21
CA LEU A 55 23.70 9.04 3.59
C LEU A 55 24.67 7.85 3.72
N GLY A 56 24.99 7.14 2.63
CA GLY A 56 25.98 6.08 2.58
C GLY A 56 25.41 4.66 2.76
N PHE A 57 24.08 4.48 2.75
CA PHE A 57 23.49 3.15 2.76
C PHE A 57 23.71 2.44 1.41
N ASN A 58 23.88 1.12 1.45
CA ASN A 58 23.94 0.33 0.22
C ASN A 58 22.57 0.28 -0.46
N GLY A 59 22.53 -0.01 -1.77
CA GLY A 59 21.29 0.04 -2.55
C GLY A 59 20.15 -0.84 -2.01
N LYS A 60 20.46 -2.01 -1.43
CA LYS A 60 19.43 -2.89 -0.84
C LYS A 60 18.88 -2.31 0.46
N ALA A 61 19.74 -1.79 1.32
CA ALA A 61 19.30 -1.11 2.56
C ALA A 61 18.54 0.16 2.24
N ALA A 62 19.01 0.96 1.28
CA ALA A 62 18.31 2.17 0.83
C ALA A 62 16.92 1.86 0.28
N ALA A 63 16.75 0.78 -0.49
CA ALA A 63 15.44 0.34 -0.96
C ALA A 63 14.53 -0.10 0.18
N ALA A 64 15.05 -0.86 1.15
CA ALA A 64 14.28 -1.28 2.31
C ALA A 64 13.87 -0.10 3.21
N ILE A 65 14.70 0.93 3.33
CA ILE A 65 14.39 2.15 4.09
C ILE A 65 13.36 3.00 3.34
N SER A 66 13.54 3.19 2.03
CA SER A 66 12.71 4.09 1.24
C SER A 66 11.25 3.68 1.17
N ILE A 67 10.96 2.38 1.21
CA ILE A 67 9.58 1.87 1.13
C ILE A 67 8.71 2.29 2.34
N ILE A 68 9.33 2.68 3.45
CA ILE A 68 8.63 3.26 4.61
C ILE A 68 7.80 4.48 4.18
N GLY A 69 8.30 5.25 3.21
CA GLY A 69 7.59 6.40 2.64
C GLY A 69 6.24 6.06 1.97
N GLY A 70 5.99 4.79 1.66
CA GLY A 70 4.69 4.32 1.18
C GLY A 70 3.60 4.23 2.25
N ALA A 71 3.95 4.45 3.53
CA ALA A 71 3.05 4.34 4.68
C ALA A 71 2.36 2.97 4.79
N ASP A 72 3.09 1.91 4.46
CA ASP A 72 2.62 0.54 4.46
C ASP A 72 3.60 -0.36 5.25
N GLY A 73 3.25 -0.64 6.50
CA GLY A 73 4.06 -1.45 7.41
C GLY A 73 4.35 -2.86 6.88
N PRO A 74 3.33 -3.63 6.50
CA PRO A 74 3.51 -5.00 5.99
C PRO A 74 4.42 -5.08 4.76
N THR A 75 4.28 -4.18 3.79
CA THR A 75 5.16 -4.12 2.60
C THR A 75 6.60 -3.81 2.99
N SER A 76 6.80 -2.93 3.96
CA SER A 76 8.16 -2.57 4.43
C SER A 76 8.90 -3.77 5.01
N ILE A 77 8.23 -4.57 5.83
CA ILE A 77 8.78 -5.80 6.41
C ILE A 77 9.05 -6.83 5.31
N PHE A 78 8.05 -7.06 4.44
CA PHE A 78 8.17 -8.00 3.33
C PHE A 78 9.36 -7.68 2.43
N LEU A 79 9.53 -6.42 2.05
CA LEU A 79 10.63 -6.00 1.17
C LEU A 79 11.99 -6.12 1.88
N ALA A 80 12.09 -5.74 3.15
CA ALA A 80 13.32 -5.88 3.93
C ALA A 80 13.76 -7.36 4.00
N GLY A 81 12.84 -8.28 4.23
CA GLY A 81 13.08 -9.72 4.20
C GLY A 81 13.53 -10.21 2.82
N LYS A 82 12.84 -9.81 1.75
CA LYS A 82 13.18 -10.18 0.36
C LYS A 82 14.56 -9.67 -0.09
N LEU A 83 14.97 -8.51 0.40
CA LEU A 83 16.30 -7.94 0.11
C LEU A 83 17.42 -8.49 1.01
N GLY A 84 17.09 -9.39 1.93
CA GLY A 84 18.06 -10.00 2.87
C GLY A 84 18.59 -9.01 3.90
N GLN A 85 17.78 -7.98 4.27
CA GLN A 85 18.13 -6.96 5.25
C GLN A 85 17.59 -7.30 6.64
N SER A 86 17.81 -8.53 7.12
CA SER A 86 17.26 -9.04 8.38
C SER A 86 17.63 -8.17 9.59
N ALA A 87 18.85 -7.61 9.62
CA ALA A 87 19.27 -6.71 10.69
C ALA A 87 18.47 -5.40 10.75
N LEU A 88 17.91 -4.96 9.62
CA LEU A 88 17.10 -3.73 9.52
C LEU A 88 15.60 -4.00 9.67
N MET A 89 15.14 -5.25 9.65
CA MET A 89 13.70 -5.57 9.69
C MET A 89 13.01 -4.99 10.94
N GLY A 90 13.59 -5.15 12.12
CA GLY A 90 13.05 -4.61 13.36
C GLY A 90 12.94 -3.08 13.35
N PRO A 91 14.05 -2.35 13.13
CA PRO A 91 14.01 -0.90 13.00
C PRO A 91 13.05 -0.39 11.91
N ILE A 92 13.01 -1.06 10.75
CA ILE A 92 12.11 -0.70 9.63
C ILE A 92 10.64 -0.92 10.05
N ALA A 93 10.31 -2.02 10.71
CA ALA A 93 8.96 -2.28 11.20
C ALA A 93 8.48 -1.20 12.14
N VAL A 94 9.29 -0.86 13.16
CA VAL A 94 8.96 0.20 14.13
C VAL A 94 8.79 1.54 13.43
N ALA A 95 9.69 1.91 12.52
CA ALA A 95 9.62 3.16 11.79
C ALA A 95 8.39 3.22 10.86
N ALA A 96 8.10 2.14 10.12
CA ALA A 96 6.98 2.08 9.20
C ALA A 96 5.62 2.19 9.91
N TYR A 97 5.42 1.46 11.00
CA TYR A 97 4.18 1.54 11.78
C TYR A 97 4.03 2.87 12.51
N SER A 98 5.13 3.43 13.04
CA SER A 98 5.13 4.76 13.65
C SER A 98 4.78 5.83 12.61
N TYR A 99 5.37 5.78 11.43
CA TYR A 99 5.07 6.69 10.33
C TYR A 99 3.60 6.58 9.91
N MET A 100 3.10 5.37 9.72
CA MET A 100 1.70 5.13 9.37
C MET A 100 0.73 5.72 10.40
N SER A 101 1.05 5.62 11.69
CA SER A 101 0.26 6.21 12.77
C SER A 101 0.30 7.74 12.78
N LEU A 102 1.41 8.34 12.32
CA LEU A 102 1.58 9.80 12.27
C LEU A 102 0.94 10.44 11.02
N VAL A 103 0.71 9.69 9.95
CA VAL A 103 0.14 10.23 8.70
C VAL A 103 -1.17 11.00 8.94
N PRO A 104 -2.17 10.49 9.70
CA PRO A 104 -3.41 11.23 9.96
C PRO A 104 -3.20 12.55 10.72
N VAL A 105 -2.09 12.70 11.43
CA VAL A 105 -1.76 13.90 12.19
C VAL A 105 -1.01 14.92 11.31
N ILE A 106 -0.09 14.44 10.46
CA ILE A 106 0.77 15.28 9.61
C ILE A 106 0.02 15.75 8.34
N GLN A 107 -0.80 14.89 7.76
CA GLN A 107 -1.48 15.16 6.51
C GLN A 107 -2.42 16.39 6.54
N PRO A 108 -3.31 16.58 7.53
CA PRO A 108 -4.23 17.71 7.55
C PRO A 108 -3.58 19.09 7.57
N PRO A 109 -2.51 19.37 8.35
CA PRO A 109 -1.80 20.64 8.30
C PRO A 109 -1.19 20.93 6.92
N ILE A 110 -0.57 19.91 6.30
CA ILE A 110 0.05 20.04 4.98
C ILE A 110 -1.03 20.31 3.92
N MET A 111 -2.14 19.59 3.97
CA MET A 111 -3.27 19.83 3.06
C MET A 111 -3.84 21.23 3.21
N LYS A 112 -3.96 21.75 4.44
CA LYS A 112 -4.41 23.12 4.69
C LYS A 112 -3.45 24.17 4.14
N LEU A 113 -2.16 23.90 4.18
CA LEU A 113 -1.13 24.78 3.64
C LEU A 113 -1.17 24.84 2.11
N LEU A 114 -1.40 23.70 1.46
CA LEU A 114 -1.36 23.56 0.00
C LEU A 114 -2.69 23.85 -0.70
N THR A 115 -3.81 23.92 0.02
CA THR A 115 -5.15 24.09 -0.54
C THR A 115 -5.85 25.32 0.01
N THR A 116 -6.66 25.96 -0.83
CA THR A 116 -7.53 27.07 -0.44
C THR A 116 -8.81 26.56 0.25
N GLU A 117 -9.48 27.45 0.99
CA GLU A 117 -10.79 27.10 1.61
C GLU A 117 -11.85 26.73 0.57
N LYS A 118 -11.81 27.34 -0.61
CA LYS A 118 -12.73 27.04 -1.71
C LYS A 118 -12.56 25.61 -2.21
N GLU A 119 -11.32 25.19 -2.43
CA GLU A 119 -10.98 23.84 -2.87
C GLU A 119 -11.37 22.79 -1.84
N ARG A 120 -11.16 23.06 -0.54
CA ARG A 120 -11.54 22.15 0.54
C ARG A 120 -13.05 21.96 0.71
N LYS A 121 -13.87 22.91 0.23
CA LYS A 121 -15.34 22.83 0.26
C LYS A 121 -15.92 22.06 -0.93
N ILE A 122 -15.11 21.70 -1.93
CA ILE A 122 -15.57 20.90 -3.06
C ILE A 122 -15.93 19.50 -2.57
N LYS A 123 -17.18 19.13 -2.75
CA LYS A 123 -17.67 17.79 -2.44
C LYS A 123 -17.36 16.87 -3.61
N MET A 124 -16.60 15.82 -3.32
CA MET A 124 -16.28 14.80 -4.33
C MET A 124 -17.39 13.75 -4.32
N ASP A 125 -18.23 13.77 -5.34
CA ASP A 125 -19.24 12.74 -5.56
C ASP A 125 -18.70 11.65 -6.49
N GLN A 126 -19.22 10.44 -6.33
CA GLN A 126 -18.84 9.32 -7.21
C GLN A 126 -19.30 9.61 -8.64
N LEU A 127 -18.39 9.55 -9.60
CA LEU A 127 -18.65 9.94 -11.00
C LEU A 127 -19.67 9.03 -11.69
N ARG A 128 -19.71 7.74 -11.34
CA ARG A 128 -20.67 6.77 -11.88
C ARG A 128 -20.94 5.65 -10.88
N PRO A 129 -22.13 5.03 -10.92
CA PRO A 129 -22.37 3.80 -10.18
C PRO A 129 -21.50 2.67 -10.76
N VAL A 130 -20.88 1.89 -9.88
CA VAL A 130 -20.08 0.72 -10.24
C VAL A 130 -20.92 -0.51 -10.03
N SER A 131 -21.00 -1.36 -11.08
CA SER A 131 -21.77 -2.60 -11.01
C SER A 131 -21.08 -3.64 -10.09
N LYS A 132 -21.86 -4.56 -9.53
CA LYS A 132 -21.32 -5.65 -8.70
C LYS A 132 -20.34 -6.53 -9.50
N LEU A 133 -20.61 -6.73 -10.79
CA LEU A 133 -19.74 -7.50 -11.67
C LEU A 133 -18.36 -6.84 -11.84
N GLU A 134 -18.33 -5.51 -12.02
CA GLU A 134 -17.07 -4.76 -12.12
C GLU A 134 -16.25 -4.89 -10.82
N LYS A 135 -16.90 -4.80 -9.66
CA LYS A 135 -16.25 -4.96 -8.35
C LYS A 135 -15.67 -6.37 -8.13
N ILE A 136 -16.31 -7.41 -8.65
CA ILE A 136 -15.83 -8.80 -8.58
C ILE A 136 -14.72 -9.06 -9.59
N LEU A 137 -14.82 -8.52 -10.81
CA LEU A 137 -13.81 -8.70 -11.85
C LEU A 137 -12.53 -7.93 -11.57
N PHE A 138 -12.64 -6.76 -10.96
CA PHE A 138 -11.51 -5.87 -10.70
C PHE A 138 -10.35 -6.56 -9.96
N PRO A 139 -10.54 -7.21 -8.79
CA PRO A 139 -9.45 -7.89 -8.09
C PRO A 139 -8.83 -9.03 -8.89
N VAL A 140 -9.61 -9.74 -9.71
CA VAL A 140 -9.10 -10.82 -10.56
C VAL A 140 -8.20 -10.27 -11.66
N VAL A 141 -8.68 -9.24 -12.38
CA VAL A 141 -7.92 -8.60 -13.46
C VAL A 141 -6.64 -7.97 -12.95
N VAL A 142 -6.72 -7.22 -11.84
CA VAL A 142 -5.55 -6.58 -11.21
C VAL A 142 -4.52 -7.62 -10.79
N THR A 143 -4.94 -8.72 -10.17
CA THR A 143 -4.03 -9.80 -9.77
C THR A 143 -3.30 -10.37 -10.99
N ILE A 144 -4.02 -10.70 -12.06
CA ILE A 144 -3.42 -11.26 -13.28
C ILE A 144 -2.41 -10.28 -13.87
N VAL A 145 -2.82 -9.03 -14.10
CA VAL A 145 -1.97 -8.01 -14.76
C VAL A 145 -0.72 -7.72 -13.94
N VAL A 146 -0.88 -7.48 -12.64
CA VAL A 146 0.27 -7.15 -11.78
C VAL A 146 1.22 -8.33 -11.61
N CYS A 147 0.70 -9.55 -11.43
CA CYS A 147 1.54 -10.74 -11.30
C CYS A 147 2.25 -11.11 -12.60
N MET A 148 1.69 -10.77 -13.75
CA MET A 148 2.38 -10.94 -15.04
C MET A 148 3.55 -9.97 -15.19
N ILE A 149 3.43 -8.74 -14.69
CA ILE A 149 4.50 -7.74 -14.76
C ILE A 149 5.56 -7.98 -13.67
N LEU A 150 5.11 -8.25 -12.44
CA LEU A 150 5.96 -8.42 -11.26
C LEU A 150 5.57 -9.68 -10.46
N PRO A 151 6.01 -10.88 -10.88
CA PRO A 151 5.64 -12.14 -10.21
C PRO A 151 5.98 -12.19 -8.71
N THR A 152 7.02 -11.47 -8.29
CA THR A 152 7.47 -11.41 -6.88
C THR A 152 6.48 -10.73 -5.94
N THR A 153 5.54 -9.95 -6.47
CA THR A 153 4.50 -9.27 -5.68
C THR A 153 3.25 -10.13 -5.48
N ALA A 154 3.18 -11.29 -6.13
CA ALA A 154 2.01 -12.17 -6.09
C ALA A 154 1.51 -12.50 -4.67
N PRO A 155 2.35 -12.77 -3.66
CA PRO A 155 1.87 -13.03 -2.30
C PRO A 155 1.13 -11.85 -1.68
N LEU A 156 1.61 -10.61 -1.89
CA LEU A 156 0.99 -9.42 -1.32
C LEU A 156 -0.26 -9.01 -2.09
N VAL A 157 -0.11 -8.79 -3.41
CA VAL A 157 -1.21 -8.32 -4.27
C VAL A 157 -2.30 -9.38 -4.38
N GLY A 158 -1.93 -10.65 -4.52
CA GLY A 158 -2.88 -11.76 -4.59
C GLY A 158 -3.72 -11.86 -3.32
N MET A 159 -3.10 -11.76 -2.15
CA MET A 159 -3.83 -11.81 -0.88
C MET A 159 -4.70 -10.56 -0.65
N LEU A 160 -4.22 -9.36 -1.02
CA LEU A 160 -5.01 -8.12 -0.99
C LEU A 160 -6.28 -8.28 -1.84
N MET A 161 -6.12 -8.71 -3.07
CA MET A 161 -7.23 -8.87 -4.02
C MET A 161 -8.14 -10.03 -3.65
N LEU A 162 -7.62 -11.10 -3.06
CA LEU A 162 -8.42 -12.20 -2.52
C LEU A 162 -9.32 -11.72 -1.36
N GLY A 163 -8.76 -10.93 -0.44
CA GLY A 163 -9.53 -10.32 0.65
C GLY A 163 -10.65 -9.43 0.12
N ASN A 164 -10.37 -8.61 -0.88
CA ASN A 164 -11.38 -7.77 -1.54
C ASN A 164 -12.46 -8.61 -2.25
N LEU A 165 -12.08 -9.68 -2.91
CA LEU A 165 -13.02 -10.60 -3.54
C LEU A 165 -13.97 -11.23 -2.52
N PHE A 166 -13.49 -11.63 -1.34
CA PHE A 166 -14.33 -12.15 -0.26
C PHE A 166 -15.38 -11.14 0.21
N ARG A 167 -15.00 -9.86 0.30
CA ARG A 167 -15.93 -8.78 0.61
C ARG A 167 -16.99 -8.61 -0.47
N GLU A 168 -16.59 -8.49 -1.73
CA GLU A 168 -17.52 -8.23 -2.85
C GLU A 168 -18.45 -9.42 -3.14
N CYS A 169 -18.00 -10.64 -2.87
CA CYS A 169 -18.82 -11.83 -2.95
C CYS A 169 -19.78 -12.01 -1.74
N GLY A 170 -19.62 -11.19 -0.69
CA GLY A 170 -20.46 -11.23 0.50
C GLY A 170 -20.13 -12.37 1.47
N VAL A 171 -18.95 -12.96 1.35
CA VAL A 171 -18.45 -13.99 2.28
C VAL A 171 -18.08 -13.35 3.63
N VAL A 172 -17.54 -12.15 3.59
CA VAL A 172 -17.24 -11.34 4.77
C VAL A 172 -18.25 -10.19 4.83
N LYS A 173 -19.06 -10.16 5.89
CA LYS A 173 -19.95 -9.04 6.22
C LYS A 173 -19.21 -8.12 7.18
N GLN A 174 -19.09 -6.87 6.81
CA GLN A 174 -18.70 -5.77 7.72
C GLN A 174 -19.94 -5.10 8.26
#